data_876846d874ba08eafdb49b8b72aecaad
#
_entry.id   876846d874ba08eafdb49b8b72aecaad
#
_cell.length_a   1.000
_cell.length_b   1.000
_cell.length_c   1.000
_cell.angle_alpha   90.00
_cell.angle_beta   90.00
_cell.angle_gamma   90.00
#
_symmetry.space_group_name_H-M   'P 1'
#
loop_
_entity.id
_entity.type
_entity.pdbx_description
1 polymer ?
#
loop_
_entity_poly.entity_id
_entity_poly.type
_entity_poly.pdbx_seq_one_letter_code
_entity_poly.pdbx_strand_id
1 'polypeptide(L)'
;MIKIWGWEKKPRTMLRFLKIGDIFCFKYDDHTYRFGRIMAHVIFHIVEIFDYASDQPVICEEDILSAGRLIVTPLDTYSLFDRRSEGEWRIIGHQEDYIPPEDAKDIWFVWGIGSGCRKSNVLDQTVFISEEEWDTLPHLSPGGDYDVKREVADKLKENG
;
A
#
# COMPACT_ATOMS: atom_id res chain seq x y z
N MET A 1 -7.36 -6.35 -16.27
CA MET A 1 -8.15 -5.14 -16.62
C MET A 1 -8.26 -4.24 -15.38
N ILE A 2 -7.99 -2.96 -15.56
CA ILE A 2 -8.09 -1.99 -14.47
C ILE A 2 -9.30 -1.10 -14.73
N LYS A 3 -10.17 -1.01 -13.73
CA LYS A 3 -11.36 -0.18 -13.80
C LYS A 3 -11.21 0.98 -12.81
N ILE A 4 -11.33 2.22 -13.27
CA ILE A 4 -11.21 3.42 -12.44
C ILE A 4 -12.57 4.11 -12.41
N TRP A 5 -13.13 4.29 -11.21
CA TRP A 5 -14.39 5.04 -11.05
C TRP A 5 -14.16 6.47 -10.54
N GLY A 6 -13.02 6.71 -9.93
CA GLY A 6 -12.61 8.06 -9.59
C GLY A 6 -12.83 8.47 -8.14
N TRP A 7 -12.30 9.65 -7.82
CA TRP A 7 -12.25 10.20 -6.47
C TRP A 7 -13.63 10.54 -5.90
N GLU A 8 -14.51 11.05 -6.71
CA GLU A 8 -15.82 11.56 -6.24
C GLU A 8 -16.87 10.47 -6.09
N LYS A 9 -16.65 9.29 -6.66
CA LYS A 9 -17.63 8.23 -6.58
C LYS A 9 -17.51 7.47 -5.26
N LYS A 10 -18.67 7.22 -4.64
CA LYS A 10 -18.72 6.39 -3.45
C LYS A 10 -18.45 4.95 -3.84
N PRO A 11 -17.31 4.36 -3.43
CA PRO A 11 -17.19 2.92 -3.54
C PRO A 11 -18.23 2.30 -2.60
N ARG A 12 -18.77 1.17 -2.97
CA ARG A 12 -19.60 0.36 -2.07
C ARG A 12 -18.75 -0.24 -0.97
N THR A 13 -17.54 0.23 -0.82
CA THR A 13 -16.50 -0.41 -0.03
C THR A 13 -16.67 -0.05 1.43
N MET A 14 -17.07 -1.04 2.20
CA MET A 14 -16.81 -1.06 3.62
C MET A 14 -15.46 -1.74 3.81
N LEU A 15 -14.83 -1.59 4.98
CA LEU A 15 -13.50 -2.14 5.24
C LEU A 15 -13.38 -3.62 4.87
N ARG A 16 -14.39 -4.41 5.25
CA ARG A 16 -14.41 -5.83 4.97
C ARG A 16 -14.51 -6.15 3.47
N PHE A 17 -14.77 -5.16 2.66
CA PHE A 17 -14.87 -5.31 1.20
C PHE A 17 -13.67 -4.75 0.45
N LEU A 18 -12.66 -4.28 1.17
CA LEU A 18 -11.39 -3.93 0.54
C LEU A 18 -10.76 -5.19 -0.03
N LYS A 19 -10.29 -5.10 -1.25
CA LYS A 19 -9.82 -6.27 -2.01
C LYS A 19 -8.40 -6.07 -2.50
N ILE A 20 -7.69 -7.18 -2.60
CA ILE A 20 -6.41 -7.21 -3.31
C ILE A 20 -6.67 -6.75 -4.75
N GLY A 21 -5.87 -5.81 -5.23
CA GLY A 21 -6.07 -5.19 -6.54
C GLY A 21 -6.79 -3.85 -6.50
N ASP A 22 -7.36 -3.46 -5.35
CA ASP A 22 -7.98 -2.15 -5.23
C ASP A 22 -6.94 -1.05 -5.42
N ILE A 23 -7.31 -0.06 -6.22
CA ILE A 23 -6.49 1.12 -6.50
C ILE A 23 -6.99 2.25 -5.61
N PHE A 24 -6.07 2.92 -4.95
CA PHE A 24 -6.44 4.02 -4.05
C PHE A 24 -5.68 5.29 -4.39
N CYS A 25 -6.22 6.39 -3.90
CA CYS A 25 -5.64 7.71 -4.03
C CYS A 25 -5.70 8.39 -2.67
N PHE A 26 -4.67 9.15 -2.34
CA PHE A 26 -4.66 9.93 -1.11
C PHE A 26 -4.06 11.31 -1.34
N LYS A 27 -4.53 12.25 -0.53
CA LYS A 27 -4.01 13.61 -0.55
C LYS A 27 -2.70 13.63 0.22
N TYR A 28 -1.60 13.76 -0.50
CA TYR A 28 -0.25 13.73 0.07
C TYR A 28 0.09 15.04 0.78
N ASP A 29 -0.19 16.16 0.12
CA ASP A 29 -0.05 17.50 0.69
C ASP A 29 -1.12 18.42 0.07
N ASP A 30 -1.05 19.73 0.32
CA ASP A 30 -2.05 20.67 -0.17
C ASP A 30 -2.15 20.76 -1.70
N HIS A 31 -1.14 20.29 -2.40
CA HIS A 31 -1.03 20.43 -3.86
C HIS A 31 -0.87 19.12 -4.61
N THR A 32 -0.74 17.99 -3.90
CA THR A 32 -0.32 16.73 -4.50
C THR A 32 -1.17 15.57 -4.04
N TYR A 33 -1.58 14.74 -4.99
CA TYR A 33 -2.21 13.44 -4.75
C TYR A 33 -1.25 12.33 -5.15
N ARG A 34 -1.27 11.23 -4.40
CA ARG A 34 -0.51 10.04 -4.72
C ARG A 34 -1.43 8.83 -4.75
N PHE A 35 -0.94 7.76 -5.33
CA PHE A 35 -1.74 6.61 -5.70
C PHE A 35 -1.03 5.32 -5.35
N GLY A 36 -1.81 4.27 -5.12
CA GLY A 36 -1.25 2.97 -4.83
C GLY A 36 -2.24 1.84 -5.09
N ARG A 37 -1.82 0.64 -4.73
CA ARG A 37 -2.62 -0.57 -4.93
C ARG A 37 -2.47 -1.49 -3.73
N ILE A 38 -3.57 -2.13 -3.34
CA ILE A 38 -3.54 -3.16 -2.32
C ILE A 38 -2.98 -4.43 -2.95
N MET A 39 -1.84 -4.88 -2.45
CA MET A 39 -1.11 -6.03 -2.99
C MET A 39 -1.51 -7.34 -2.33
N ALA A 40 -1.71 -7.33 -1.02
CA ALA A 40 -1.89 -8.55 -0.24
C ALA A 40 -2.57 -8.25 1.08
N HIS A 41 -3.06 -9.30 1.73
CA HIS A 41 -3.56 -9.25 3.09
C HIS A 41 -2.81 -10.32 3.90
N VAL A 42 -1.76 -9.90 4.58
CA VAL A 42 -0.90 -10.75 5.40
C VAL A 42 -0.92 -10.14 6.81
N ILE A 43 -1.84 -10.59 7.64
CA ILE A 43 -2.22 -10.01 8.94
C ILE A 43 -2.84 -8.61 8.74
N PHE A 44 -2.12 -7.72 8.08
CA PHE A 44 -2.60 -6.39 7.66
C PHE A 44 -2.57 -6.32 6.13
N HIS A 45 -3.26 -5.33 5.57
CA HIS A 45 -3.12 -5.07 4.15
C HIS A 45 -1.72 -4.52 3.87
N ILE A 46 -1.07 -5.07 2.87
CA ILE A 46 0.22 -4.57 2.38
C ILE A 46 -0.04 -3.92 1.03
N VAL A 47 0.47 -2.70 0.85
CA VAL A 47 0.21 -1.90 -0.33
C VAL A 47 1.50 -1.47 -0.98
N GLU A 48 1.44 -1.18 -2.28
CA GLU A 48 2.49 -0.41 -2.95
C GLU A 48 2.00 0.99 -3.22
N ILE A 49 2.88 1.97 -3.06
CA ILE A 49 2.65 3.33 -3.50
C ILE A 49 3.42 3.50 -4.80
N PHE A 50 2.73 4.00 -5.84
CA PHE A 50 3.36 4.19 -7.14
C PHE A 50 4.31 5.39 -7.13
N ASP A 51 5.33 5.32 -7.95
CA ASP A 51 6.20 6.47 -8.21
C ASP A 51 5.52 7.40 -9.21
N TYR A 52 4.38 7.95 -8.78
CA TYR A 52 3.52 8.80 -9.58
C TYR A 52 2.79 9.78 -8.66
N ALA A 53 2.77 11.03 -9.04
CA ALA A 53 2.06 12.07 -8.31
C ALA A 53 1.36 13.00 -9.30
N SER A 54 0.27 13.61 -8.86
CA SER A 54 -0.51 14.53 -9.68
C SER A 54 -1.07 15.65 -8.81
N ASP A 55 -1.37 16.79 -9.41
CA ASP A 55 -2.08 17.88 -8.73
C ASP A 55 -3.58 17.63 -8.68
N GLN A 56 -4.07 16.59 -9.33
CA GLN A 56 -5.47 16.18 -9.33
C GLN A 56 -5.60 14.73 -8.88
N PRO A 57 -6.72 14.37 -8.23
CA PRO A 57 -6.92 12.98 -7.79
C PRO A 57 -7.38 12.07 -8.95
N VAL A 58 -6.63 12.09 -10.02
CA VAL A 58 -6.96 11.39 -11.28
C VAL A 58 -5.74 10.61 -11.75
N ILE A 59 -5.96 9.36 -12.10
CA ILE A 59 -4.94 8.51 -12.71
C ILE A 59 -5.62 7.64 -13.76
N CYS A 60 -4.95 7.35 -14.86
CA CYS A 60 -5.46 6.44 -15.89
C CYS A 60 -4.76 5.09 -15.82
N GLU A 61 -5.33 4.12 -16.52
CA GLU A 61 -4.75 2.77 -16.56
C GLU A 61 -3.31 2.78 -17.08
N GLU A 62 -3.04 3.58 -18.10
CA GLU A 62 -1.70 3.68 -18.68
C GLU A 62 -0.67 4.16 -17.66
N ASP A 63 -1.04 5.14 -16.84
CA ASP A 63 -0.18 5.64 -15.78
C ASP A 63 0.11 4.56 -14.74
N ILE A 64 -0.91 3.78 -14.37
CA ILE A 64 -0.74 2.69 -13.41
C ILE A 64 0.20 1.62 -13.96
N LEU A 65 0.03 1.25 -15.22
CA LEU A 65 0.83 0.21 -15.85
C LEU A 65 2.28 0.63 -16.06
N SER A 66 2.53 1.92 -16.29
CA SER A 66 3.87 2.44 -16.54
C SER A 66 4.58 2.97 -15.30
N ALA A 67 3.83 3.28 -14.24
CA ALA A 67 4.42 3.81 -13.02
C ALA A 67 5.25 2.73 -12.34
N GLY A 68 6.44 3.09 -11.91
CA GLY A 68 7.24 2.25 -11.04
C GLY A 68 6.67 2.22 -9.63
N ARG A 69 7.23 1.35 -8.82
CA ARG A 69 6.91 1.27 -7.41
C ARG A 69 7.83 2.20 -6.64
N LEU A 70 7.26 3.02 -5.74
CA LEU A 70 8.05 3.85 -4.86
C LEU A 70 8.35 3.14 -3.54
N ILE A 71 7.32 2.63 -2.87
CA ILE A 71 7.46 1.89 -1.61
C ILE A 71 6.44 0.76 -1.55
N VAL A 72 6.74 -0.22 -0.68
CA VAL A 72 5.79 -1.26 -0.25
C VAL A 72 5.71 -1.16 1.27
N THR A 73 4.52 -1.09 1.82
CA THR A 73 4.35 -0.90 3.26
C THR A 73 3.02 -1.49 3.76
N PRO A 74 2.98 -2.00 4.99
CA PRO A 74 1.71 -2.34 5.63
C PRO A 74 0.91 -1.07 5.92
N LEU A 75 -0.42 -1.15 5.75
CA LEU A 75 -1.29 0.02 5.83
C LEU A 75 -2.46 -0.24 6.77
N ASP A 76 -2.76 0.75 7.61
CA ASP A 76 -3.95 0.73 8.46
C ASP A 76 -5.17 1.13 7.63
N THR A 77 -5.64 0.19 6.84
CA THR A 77 -6.78 0.42 5.94
C THR A 77 -8.07 0.67 6.71
N TYR A 78 -8.17 0.14 7.92
CA TYR A 78 -9.34 0.35 8.76
C TYR A 78 -9.57 1.83 9.06
N SER A 79 -8.53 2.52 9.49
CA SER A 79 -8.64 3.95 9.84
C SER A 79 -8.63 4.85 8.61
N LEU A 80 -7.82 4.52 7.61
CA LEU A 80 -7.58 5.43 6.48
C LEU A 80 -8.75 5.52 5.52
N PHE A 81 -9.47 4.42 5.30
CA PHE A 81 -10.57 4.39 4.34
C PHE A 81 -11.95 4.43 4.99
N ASP A 82 -12.05 4.66 6.30
CA ASP A 82 -13.32 4.63 7.03
C ASP A 82 -14.28 5.75 6.60
N ARG A 83 -13.76 6.87 6.18
CA ARG A 83 -14.56 8.03 5.74
C ARG A 83 -14.96 7.95 4.27
N ARG A 84 -14.51 6.94 3.58
CA ARG A 84 -14.90 6.65 2.19
C ARG A 84 -14.69 7.86 1.27
N SER A 85 -15.77 8.38 0.69
CA SER A 85 -15.72 9.49 -0.26
C SER A 85 -15.56 10.87 0.39
N GLU A 86 -15.48 10.95 1.71
CA GLU A 86 -15.30 12.22 2.41
C GLU A 86 -13.89 12.36 2.98
N GLY A 87 -13.12 11.27 3.05
CA GLY A 87 -11.78 11.28 3.59
C GLY A 87 -10.72 11.68 2.57
N GLU A 88 -9.50 11.78 3.05
CA GLU A 88 -8.34 12.07 2.21
C GLU A 88 -7.71 10.82 1.60
N TRP A 89 -8.18 9.64 2.00
CA TRP A 89 -7.81 8.34 1.45
C TRP A 89 -9.04 7.69 0.88
N ARG A 90 -9.00 7.33 -0.40
CA ARG A 90 -10.18 6.77 -1.09
C ARG A 90 -9.79 5.66 -2.06
N ILE A 91 -10.65 4.64 -2.12
CA ILE A 91 -10.54 3.63 -3.16
C ILE A 91 -11.16 4.20 -4.42
N ILE A 92 -10.41 4.24 -5.51
CA ILE A 92 -10.82 4.87 -6.76
C ILE A 92 -10.94 3.91 -7.93
N GLY A 93 -10.53 2.68 -7.74
CA GLY A 93 -10.56 1.69 -8.81
C GLY A 93 -10.21 0.30 -8.33
N HIS A 94 -10.16 -0.63 -9.25
CA HIS A 94 -9.84 -2.02 -8.97
C HIS A 94 -9.23 -2.69 -10.19
N GLN A 95 -8.23 -3.51 -9.97
CA GLN A 95 -7.64 -4.38 -10.98
C GLN A 95 -8.05 -5.81 -10.71
N GLU A 96 -8.90 -6.36 -11.58
CA GLU A 96 -9.30 -7.76 -11.44
C GLU A 96 -8.11 -8.69 -11.72
N ASP A 97 -8.12 -9.82 -11.04
CA ASP A 97 -7.12 -10.88 -11.21
C ASP A 97 -5.69 -10.42 -10.91
N TYR A 98 -5.54 -9.33 -10.12
CA TYR A 98 -4.23 -8.87 -9.72
C TYR A 98 -3.54 -9.91 -8.85
N ILE A 99 -2.28 -10.20 -9.17
CA ILE A 99 -1.40 -11.06 -8.39
C ILE A 99 -0.12 -10.27 -8.14
N PRO A 100 0.38 -10.24 -6.90
CA PRO A 100 1.66 -9.56 -6.63
C PRO A 100 2.76 -10.12 -7.51
N PRO A 101 3.62 -9.26 -8.07
CA PRO A 101 4.69 -9.73 -8.95
C PRO A 101 5.71 -10.54 -8.19
N GLU A 102 6.32 -11.50 -8.85
CA GLU A 102 7.30 -12.43 -8.27
C GLU A 102 8.51 -11.68 -7.70
N ASP A 103 8.88 -10.54 -8.27
CA ASP A 103 10.01 -9.75 -7.78
C ASP A 103 9.76 -9.12 -6.40
N ALA A 104 8.51 -9.09 -5.95
CA ALA A 104 8.16 -8.60 -4.62
C ALA A 104 8.42 -9.62 -3.51
N LYS A 105 8.80 -10.84 -3.84
CA LYS A 105 9.04 -11.91 -2.86
C LYS A 105 10.17 -11.58 -1.87
N ASP A 106 11.08 -10.72 -2.24
CA ASP A 106 12.23 -10.35 -1.40
C ASP A 106 11.94 -9.16 -0.49
N ILE A 107 10.71 -8.66 -0.49
CA ILE A 107 10.27 -7.58 0.40
C ILE A 107 9.64 -8.22 1.62
N TRP A 108 10.33 -8.14 2.76
CA TRP A 108 9.95 -8.84 3.99
C TRP A 108 9.57 -7.87 5.09
N PHE A 109 8.61 -8.29 5.90
CA PHE A 109 8.21 -7.58 7.11
C PHE A 109 8.25 -8.53 8.29
N VAL A 110 8.75 -8.06 9.42
CA VAL A 110 8.96 -8.89 10.61
C VAL A 110 7.84 -8.74 11.62
N TRP A 111 7.59 -9.83 12.35
CA TRP A 111 6.63 -9.87 13.44
C TRP A 111 6.99 -11.00 14.39
N GLY A 112 6.27 -11.08 15.52
CA GLY A 112 6.58 -12.05 16.55
C GLY A 112 7.67 -11.56 17.49
N ILE A 113 7.96 -12.33 18.52
CA ILE A 113 8.98 -12.04 19.54
C ILE A 113 9.74 -13.29 19.95
N GLY A 114 10.97 -13.13 20.45
CA GLY A 114 11.76 -14.21 20.98
C GLY A 114 11.96 -15.33 19.96
N SER A 115 11.63 -16.56 20.35
CA SER A 115 11.72 -17.72 19.45
C SER A 115 10.61 -17.71 18.39
N GLY A 116 9.64 -16.80 18.51
CA GLY A 116 8.56 -16.63 17.54
C GLY A 116 8.83 -15.57 16.49
N CYS A 117 10.04 -15.01 16.41
CA CYS A 117 10.39 -14.04 15.39
C CYS A 117 10.24 -14.62 13.99
N ARG A 118 9.53 -13.91 13.13
CA ARG A 118 9.21 -14.37 11.78
C ARG A 118 9.25 -13.21 10.81
N LYS A 119 9.39 -13.53 9.53
CA LYS A 119 9.19 -12.56 8.46
C LYS A 119 8.20 -13.10 7.45
N SER A 120 7.41 -12.22 6.89
CA SER A 120 6.42 -12.55 5.86
C SER A 120 6.55 -11.58 4.69
N ASN A 121 6.24 -12.06 3.48
CA ASN A 121 6.22 -11.24 2.28
C ASN A 121 4.81 -11.15 1.68
N VAL A 122 4.66 -10.41 0.59
CA VAL A 122 3.36 -10.21 -0.07
C VAL A 122 2.83 -11.47 -0.76
N LEU A 123 3.67 -12.49 -0.94
CA LEU A 123 3.24 -13.78 -1.47
C LEU A 123 2.78 -14.73 -0.37
N ASP A 124 2.59 -14.20 0.84
CA ASP A 124 2.15 -14.95 2.03
C ASP A 124 3.10 -16.08 2.42
N GLN A 125 4.36 -15.92 2.13
CA GLN A 125 5.41 -16.81 2.59
C GLN A 125 5.89 -16.33 3.95
N THR A 126 6.00 -17.24 4.92
CA THR A 126 6.43 -16.90 6.28
C THR A 126 7.51 -17.87 6.71
N VAL A 127 8.60 -17.34 7.25
CA VAL A 127 9.70 -18.15 7.77
C VAL A 127 10.12 -17.64 9.15
N PHE A 128 10.60 -18.54 9.99
CA PHE A 128 11.21 -18.19 11.27
C PHE A 128 12.60 -17.63 11.04
N ILE A 129 12.96 -16.61 11.81
CA ILE A 129 14.23 -15.92 11.68
C ILE A 129 14.82 -15.68 13.08
N SER A 130 16.09 -15.31 13.12
CA SER A 130 16.77 -14.91 14.36
C SER A 130 16.32 -13.51 14.79
N GLU A 131 16.53 -13.19 16.07
CA GLU A 131 16.30 -11.86 16.56
C GLU A 131 17.23 -10.83 15.89
N GLU A 132 18.44 -11.23 15.53
CA GLU A 132 19.38 -10.39 14.80
C GLU A 132 18.83 -9.99 13.43
N GLU A 133 18.33 -10.94 12.68
CA GLU A 133 17.73 -10.65 11.36
C GLU A 133 16.47 -9.79 11.54
N TRP A 134 15.66 -10.12 12.54
CA TRP A 134 14.45 -9.38 12.86
C TRP A 134 14.73 -7.88 13.07
N ASP A 135 15.82 -7.56 13.76
CA ASP A 135 16.21 -6.17 14.03
C ASP A 135 16.63 -5.39 12.78
N THR A 136 16.88 -6.06 11.66
CA THR A 136 17.36 -5.41 10.44
C THR A 136 16.24 -5.12 9.42
N LEU A 137 15.02 -5.61 9.66
CA LEU A 137 13.94 -5.54 8.68
C LEU A 137 12.78 -4.66 9.18
N PRO A 138 11.98 -4.11 8.26
CA PRO A 138 10.82 -3.33 8.67
C PRO A 138 9.76 -4.21 9.31
N HIS A 139 9.00 -3.61 10.23
CA HIS A 139 7.98 -4.32 10.98
C HIS A 139 6.69 -4.45 10.21
N LEU A 140 6.01 -5.60 10.38
CA LEU A 140 4.66 -5.81 9.88
C LEU A 140 3.69 -5.15 10.88
N SER A 141 3.62 -3.82 10.80
CA SER A 141 2.71 -3.05 11.63
C SER A 141 1.99 -2.01 10.75
N PRO A 142 0.70 -1.76 11.02
CA PRO A 142 -0.11 -0.93 10.13
C PRO A 142 0.28 0.54 10.22
N GLY A 143 0.74 1.10 9.12
CA GLY A 143 1.08 2.50 9.02
C GLY A 143 -0.15 3.37 8.79
N GLY A 144 -0.25 4.48 9.51
CA GLY A 144 -1.27 5.49 9.30
C GLY A 144 -0.82 6.55 8.30
N ASP A 145 -1.64 7.58 8.15
CA ASP A 145 -1.38 8.67 7.20
C ASP A 145 0.00 9.31 7.38
N TYR A 146 0.34 9.66 8.60
CA TYR A 146 1.64 10.28 8.90
C TYR A 146 2.81 9.35 8.55
N ASP A 147 2.70 8.08 8.93
CA ASP A 147 3.77 7.11 8.73
C ASP A 147 4.07 6.90 7.25
N VAL A 148 3.02 6.76 6.45
CA VAL A 148 3.15 6.54 5.01
C VAL A 148 3.73 7.78 4.32
N LYS A 149 3.24 8.96 4.69
CA LYS A 149 3.74 10.22 4.11
C LYS A 149 5.22 10.43 4.42
N ARG A 150 5.65 10.10 5.63
CA ARG A 150 7.05 10.18 6.02
C ARG A 150 7.89 9.20 5.22
N GLU A 151 7.42 7.98 5.07
CA GLU A 151 8.13 6.95 4.30
C GLU A 151 8.27 7.35 2.83
N VAL A 152 7.21 7.91 2.25
CA VAL A 152 7.23 8.44 0.88
C VAL A 152 8.25 9.57 0.78
N ALA A 153 8.22 10.52 1.72
CA ALA A 153 9.15 11.66 1.71
C ALA A 153 10.60 11.21 1.78
N ASP A 154 10.90 10.26 2.66
CA ASP A 154 12.24 9.70 2.82
C ASP A 154 12.72 9.03 1.52
N LYS A 155 11.84 8.27 0.88
CA LYS A 155 12.16 7.58 -0.36
C LYS A 155 12.41 8.56 -1.51
N LEU A 156 11.62 9.62 -1.58
CA LEU A 156 11.81 10.66 -2.60
C LEU A 156 13.16 11.37 -2.43
N LYS A 157 13.62 11.57 -1.19
CA LYS A 157 14.95 12.14 -0.93
C LYS A 157 16.08 11.22 -1.38
N GLU A 158 15.91 9.91 -1.19
CA GLU A 158 16.90 8.93 -1.66
C GLU A 158 17.02 8.95 -3.19
N ASN A 159 15.91 9.17 -3.89
CA ASN A 159 15.85 9.15 -5.35
C ASN A 159 16.21 10.49 -5.98
N GLY A 160 16.28 11.53 -5.18
CA GLY A 160 16.55 12.91 -5.65
C GLY A 160 18.02 13.32 -5.56
#